data_4bb24ea9cc25622dd649facf570ad706
#
_entry.id   4bb24ea9cc25622dd649facf570ad706
#
_cell.length_a   1.000
_cell.length_b   1.000
_cell.length_c   1.000
_cell.angle_alpha   90.00
_cell.angle_beta   90.00
_cell.angle_gamma   90.00
#
_symmetry.space_group_name_H-M   'P 1'
#
loop_
_entity.id
_entity.type
_entity.pdbx_description
1 polymer ?
#
loop_
_entity_poly.entity_id
_entity_poly.type
_entity_poly.pdbx_seq_one_letter_code
_entity_poly.pdbx_strand_id
1 'polypeptide(L)'
;MAKPEIEIIRNAGIVGAGGAGFPSHVKFDTSVDTLIVNAAECEPMIHVDKQLLEKYFTKVFEGMKIAAGLVGAKRTVLALKAKYKDAIHVIEDFKNAGNSSTAEVSSGSGIGGSAGNSSTGSSRNGFEFEIFKLGNFYPAGDEQVLVYEVTGKIVPEGGIPLMVGAVVTNVETLLNISNAMHGSSVVTKFVTVNGEVANPATFEVPVGTPVKALLEACGGITISDYRVLDGGPMMGKLIDETSYAIKKTTKSILVLPADSIVIEHKVRSIGNAVKRAQAICLSCRMCTDLCPRYLLGHNLFPDEMMKKMYTGQLSDSDLEKFDFAYLCCDCGLCELYSCVVDLSARSLFNYIKAELEKKGIKNPHNRKELKAIEFREYRSVPVSRLEKRLEVDRYDSKTPIVPFNGSVNEVKLYLSQHLGALCIPVVKKGDRVAKGQVVGEIPEGKLGAKIHSSIDGVVTEINNEYIIIKK
;
A
#
# COMPACT_ATOMS: atom_id res chain seq x y z
N MET A 1 -16.12 23.01 -14.61
CA MET A 1 -17.04 21.86 -14.38
C MET A 1 -16.19 20.65 -14.02
N ALA A 2 -16.59 19.88 -13.01
CA ALA A 2 -15.90 18.62 -12.67
C ALA A 2 -15.99 17.66 -13.87
N LYS A 3 -14.91 16.92 -14.14
CA LYS A 3 -14.89 15.92 -15.22
C LYS A 3 -15.87 14.80 -14.87
N PRO A 4 -16.73 14.32 -15.78
CA PRO A 4 -17.73 13.28 -15.48
C PRO A 4 -17.13 12.01 -14.85
N GLU A 5 -15.94 11.65 -15.28
CA GLU A 5 -15.23 10.48 -14.77
C GLU A 5 -14.84 10.62 -13.29
N ILE A 6 -14.55 11.83 -12.81
CA ILE A 6 -14.26 12.09 -11.39
C ILE A 6 -15.50 11.77 -10.54
N GLU A 7 -16.69 12.16 -11.03
CA GLU A 7 -17.93 11.86 -10.33
C GLU A 7 -18.26 10.35 -10.35
N ILE A 8 -17.97 9.66 -11.45
CA ILE A 8 -18.07 8.18 -11.52
C ILE A 8 -17.16 7.54 -10.48
N ILE A 9 -15.87 7.96 -10.39
CA ILE A 9 -14.89 7.47 -9.42
C ILE A 9 -15.38 7.71 -7.98
N ARG A 10 -15.93 8.90 -7.70
CA ARG A 10 -16.50 9.27 -6.40
C ARG A 10 -17.68 8.37 -6.05
N ASN A 11 -18.63 8.22 -6.98
CA ASN A 11 -19.85 7.44 -6.80
C ASN A 11 -19.56 5.93 -6.67
N ALA A 12 -18.53 5.42 -7.33
CA ALA A 12 -18.09 4.03 -7.17
C ALA A 12 -17.34 3.78 -5.85
N GLY A 13 -17.03 4.80 -5.05
CA GLY A 13 -16.34 4.69 -3.76
C GLY A 13 -14.91 4.18 -3.87
N ILE A 14 -14.17 4.58 -4.92
CA ILE A 14 -12.80 4.14 -5.18
C ILE A 14 -11.83 4.84 -4.23
N VAL A 15 -10.98 4.04 -3.59
CA VAL A 15 -9.87 4.48 -2.74
C VAL A 15 -8.55 3.89 -3.22
N GLY A 16 -7.44 4.44 -2.78
CA GLY A 16 -6.12 3.87 -3.02
C GLY A 16 -6.03 2.47 -2.42
N ALA A 17 -5.99 1.45 -3.27
CA ALA A 17 -5.99 0.04 -2.88
C ALA A 17 -4.62 -0.47 -2.39
N GLY A 18 -3.58 0.36 -2.42
CA GLY A 18 -2.22 0.04 -1.95
C GLY A 18 -2.00 0.12 -0.43
N GLY A 19 -3.05 0.37 0.37
CA GLY A 19 -3.00 0.40 1.84
C GLY A 19 -3.43 1.72 2.48
N ALA A 20 -3.04 2.88 1.96
CA ALA A 20 -3.35 4.18 2.56
C ALA A 20 -4.83 4.60 2.46
N GLY A 21 -5.57 4.09 1.48
CA GLY A 21 -7.00 4.36 1.35
C GLY A 21 -7.37 5.81 0.99
N PHE A 22 -6.47 6.58 0.34
CA PHE A 22 -6.78 7.95 -0.05
C PHE A 22 -7.90 7.97 -1.13
N PRO A 23 -8.94 8.81 -0.99
CA PRO A 23 -10.04 8.90 -1.95
C PRO A 23 -9.56 9.25 -3.36
N SER A 24 -9.81 8.36 -4.32
CA SER A 24 -9.24 8.47 -5.67
C SER A 24 -9.80 9.65 -6.46
N HIS A 25 -11.07 10.01 -6.29
CA HIS A 25 -11.67 11.19 -6.94
C HIS A 25 -10.96 12.50 -6.58
N VAL A 26 -10.44 12.61 -5.34
CA VAL A 26 -9.65 13.78 -4.92
C VAL A 26 -8.22 13.68 -5.48
N LYS A 27 -7.63 12.48 -5.49
CA LYS A 27 -6.27 12.27 -6.02
C LYS A 27 -6.17 12.61 -7.52
N PHE A 28 -7.19 12.30 -8.29
CA PHE A 28 -7.20 12.52 -9.75
C PHE A 28 -7.80 13.86 -10.17
N ASP A 29 -8.39 14.65 -9.26
CA ASP A 29 -8.85 16.01 -9.53
C ASP A 29 -7.69 17.01 -9.41
N THR A 30 -6.69 16.81 -10.27
CA THR A 30 -5.45 17.62 -10.29
C THR A 30 -4.83 17.58 -11.67
N SER A 31 -3.74 18.33 -11.88
CA SER A 31 -2.93 18.29 -13.10
C SER A 31 -1.48 18.06 -12.76
N VAL A 32 -0.84 17.08 -13.43
CA VAL A 32 0.57 16.72 -13.23
C VAL A 32 1.24 16.34 -14.55
N ASP A 33 2.57 16.44 -14.59
CA ASP A 33 3.35 16.00 -15.76
C ASP A 33 3.47 14.46 -15.84
N THR A 34 3.52 13.78 -14.70
CA THR A 34 3.81 12.32 -14.64
C THR A 34 2.78 11.56 -13.82
N LEU A 35 2.19 10.52 -14.42
CA LEU A 35 1.44 9.48 -13.71
C LEU A 35 2.33 8.26 -13.50
N ILE A 36 2.51 7.82 -12.26
CA ILE A 36 3.28 6.62 -11.91
C ILE A 36 2.33 5.55 -11.40
N VAL A 37 2.29 4.43 -12.10
CA VAL A 37 1.56 3.23 -11.65
C VAL A 37 2.49 2.38 -10.82
N ASN A 38 2.20 2.28 -9.53
CA ASN A 38 2.96 1.49 -8.56
C ASN A 38 2.52 0.02 -8.62
N ALA A 39 3.34 -0.81 -9.21
CA ALA A 39 3.23 -2.27 -9.23
C ALA A 39 4.42 -2.94 -8.52
N ALA A 40 5.10 -2.20 -7.62
CA ALA A 40 6.33 -2.67 -6.99
C ALA A 40 6.10 -3.69 -5.86
N GLU A 41 4.88 -3.78 -5.31
CA GLU A 41 4.49 -4.65 -4.18
C GLU A 41 5.70 -5.16 -3.37
N CYS A 42 6.21 -4.30 -2.46
CA CYS A 42 7.49 -4.55 -1.82
C CYS A 42 7.39 -5.25 -0.45
N GLU A 43 6.21 -5.32 0.15
CA GLU A 43 5.98 -6.13 1.35
C GLU A 43 6.20 -7.61 1.03
N PRO A 44 7.01 -8.34 1.83
CA PRO A 44 7.12 -9.78 1.71
C PRO A 44 5.78 -10.50 1.84
N MET A 45 5.67 -11.69 1.24
CA MET A 45 4.50 -12.58 1.33
C MET A 45 3.21 -12.06 0.66
N ILE A 46 3.20 -10.87 0.04
CA ILE A 46 2.05 -10.31 -0.68
C ILE A 46 2.26 -10.45 -2.19
N HIS A 47 1.21 -10.87 -2.91
CA HIS A 47 1.32 -11.19 -4.34
C HIS A 47 0.12 -10.73 -5.17
N VAL A 48 -0.63 -9.70 -4.74
CA VAL A 48 -1.83 -9.22 -5.42
C VAL A 48 -1.49 -8.48 -6.72
N ASP A 49 -0.65 -7.42 -6.64
CA ASP A 49 -0.46 -6.49 -7.76
C ASP A 49 0.16 -7.17 -8.99
N LYS A 50 1.16 -8.05 -8.80
CA LYS A 50 1.77 -8.79 -9.91
C LYS A 50 0.76 -9.72 -10.61
N GLN A 51 -0.10 -10.41 -9.84
CA GLN A 51 -1.11 -11.31 -10.40
C GLN A 51 -2.25 -10.56 -11.09
N LEU A 52 -2.58 -9.33 -10.62
CA LEU A 52 -3.53 -8.47 -11.33
C LEU A 52 -2.99 -8.02 -12.68
N LEU A 53 -1.68 -7.73 -12.79
CA LEU A 53 -1.04 -7.46 -14.08
C LEU A 53 -1.05 -8.69 -14.99
N GLU A 54 -0.82 -9.88 -14.46
CA GLU A 54 -0.82 -11.11 -15.23
C GLU A 54 -2.22 -11.48 -15.77
N LYS A 55 -3.27 -11.29 -14.96
CA LYS A 55 -4.63 -11.76 -15.28
C LYS A 55 -5.56 -10.70 -15.86
N TYR A 56 -5.39 -9.43 -15.47
CA TYR A 56 -6.34 -8.34 -15.75
C TYR A 56 -5.71 -7.14 -16.42
N PHE A 57 -4.56 -7.30 -17.09
CA PHE A 57 -3.79 -6.18 -17.62
C PHE A 57 -4.62 -5.27 -18.56
N THR A 58 -5.48 -5.82 -19.40
CA THR A 58 -6.34 -5.03 -20.30
C THR A 58 -7.19 -4.00 -19.54
N LYS A 59 -7.81 -4.41 -18.42
CA LYS A 59 -8.59 -3.50 -17.55
C LYS A 59 -7.71 -2.51 -16.80
N VAL A 60 -6.54 -2.96 -16.33
CA VAL A 60 -5.56 -2.07 -15.68
C VAL A 60 -5.09 -1.01 -16.67
N PHE A 61 -4.83 -1.38 -17.93
CA PHE A 61 -4.46 -0.45 -18.99
C PHE A 61 -5.57 0.56 -19.29
N GLU A 62 -6.83 0.14 -19.36
CA GLU A 62 -7.98 1.03 -19.52
C GLU A 62 -8.04 2.05 -18.37
N GLY A 63 -7.94 1.59 -17.12
CA GLY A 63 -7.90 2.46 -15.94
C GLY A 63 -6.71 3.41 -15.95
N MET A 64 -5.54 2.96 -16.43
CA MET A 64 -4.34 3.77 -16.57
C MET A 64 -4.55 4.89 -17.60
N LYS A 65 -5.14 4.59 -18.74
CA LYS A 65 -5.48 5.58 -19.79
C LYS A 65 -6.44 6.65 -19.25
N ILE A 66 -7.49 6.22 -18.53
CA ILE A 66 -8.45 7.13 -17.91
C ILE A 66 -7.77 8.02 -16.86
N ALA A 67 -6.99 7.42 -15.94
CA ALA A 67 -6.28 8.16 -14.91
C ALA A 67 -5.29 9.18 -15.50
N ALA A 68 -4.55 8.82 -16.55
CA ALA A 68 -3.64 9.72 -17.24
C ALA A 68 -4.37 10.91 -17.89
N GLY A 69 -5.51 10.65 -18.54
CA GLY A 69 -6.37 11.69 -19.10
C GLY A 69 -6.95 12.63 -18.04
N LEU A 70 -7.33 12.09 -16.88
CA LEU A 70 -7.84 12.87 -15.76
C LEU A 70 -6.82 13.85 -15.20
N VAL A 71 -5.58 13.42 -15.01
CA VAL A 71 -4.53 14.29 -14.47
C VAL A 71 -3.76 15.05 -15.54
N GLY A 72 -4.08 14.87 -16.83
CA GLY A 72 -3.39 15.52 -17.95
C GLY A 72 -1.92 15.14 -18.06
N ALA A 73 -1.55 13.91 -17.64
CA ALA A 73 -0.17 13.47 -17.62
C ALA A 73 0.42 13.38 -19.04
N LYS A 74 1.59 14.00 -19.24
CA LYS A 74 2.39 13.90 -20.47
C LYS A 74 3.20 12.61 -20.52
N ARG A 75 3.53 12.07 -19.34
CA ARG A 75 4.31 10.85 -19.16
C ARG A 75 3.57 9.89 -18.24
N THR A 76 3.38 8.65 -18.68
CA THR A 76 2.78 7.58 -17.86
C THR A 76 3.78 6.45 -17.71
N VAL A 77 4.05 6.05 -16.47
CA VAL A 77 5.08 5.05 -16.15
C VAL A 77 4.47 3.93 -15.33
N LEU A 78 4.56 2.70 -15.81
CA LEU A 78 4.25 1.49 -15.04
C LEU A 78 5.54 0.99 -14.40
N ALA A 79 5.66 1.20 -13.09
CA ALA A 79 6.84 0.83 -12.33
C ALA A 79 6.61 -0.51 -11.60
N LEU A 80 7.39 -1.53 -11.97
CA LEU A 80 7.30 -2.88 -11.42
C LEU A 80 8.68 -3.49 -11.21
N LYS A 81 8.79 -4.51 -10.36
CA LYS A 81 10.07 -5.17 -10.10
C LYS A 81 10.56 -5.95 -11.32
N ALA A 82 11.84 -5.82 -11.65
CA ALA A 82 12.48 -6.56 -12.76
C ALA A 82 12.33 -8.09 -12.64
N LYS A 83 12.11 -8.62 -11.42
CA LYS A 83 11.88 -10.05 -11.17
C LYS A 83 10.48 -10.55 -11.60
N TYR A 84 9.52 -9.68 -11.90
CA TYR A 84 8.16 -10.06 -12.30
C TYR A 84 8.09 -10.39 -13.79
N LYS A 85 8.84 -11.43 -14.21
CA LYS A 85 9.01 -11.80 -15.61
C LYS A 85 7.70 -12.10 -16.32
N ASP A 86 6.80 -12.86 -15.67
CA ASP A 86 5.51 -13.25 -16.27
C ASP A 86 4.62 -12.01 -16.52
N ALA A 87 4.52 -11.12 -15.55
CA ALA A 87 3.80 -9.85 -15.72
C ALA A 87 4.41 -8.98 -16.82
N ILE A 88 5.75 -8.88 -16.87
CA ILE A 88 6.46 -8.13 -17.94
C ILE A 88 6.14 -8.72 -19.30
N HIS A 89 6.17 -10.06 -19.44
CA HIS A 89 5.86 -10.74 -20.70
C HIS A 89 4.42 -10.44 -21.16
N VAL A 90 3.43 -10.57 -20.29
CA VAL A 90 2.03 -10.20 -20.59
C VAL A 90 1.90 -8.75 -21.07
N ILE A 91 2.61 -7.82 -20.43
CA ILE A 91 2.58 -6.41 -20.79
C ILE A 91 3.26 -6.16 -22.16
N GLU A 92 4.40 -6.81 -22.41
CA GLU A 92 5.13 -6.71 -23.69
C GLU A 92 4.31 -7.33 -24.82
N ASP A 93 3.67 -8.49 -24.63
CA ASP A 93 2.77 -9.10 -25.60
C ASP A 93 1.57 -8.21 -25.91
N PHE A 94 0.97 -7.60 -24.88
CA PHE A 94 -0.12 -6.65 -25.05
C PHE A 94 0.29 -5.45 -25.91
N LYS A 95 1.50 -4.91 -25.70
CA LYS A 95 2.06 -3.83 -26.52
C LYS A 95 2.26 -4.28 -27.96
N ASN A 96 2.86 -5.45 -28.18
CA ASN A 96 3.18 -5.96 -29.52
C ASN A 96 1.91 -6.28 -30.34
N ALA A 97 0.86 -6.83 -29.71
CA ALA A 97 -0.41 -7.10 -30.36
C ALA A 97 -1.12 -5.82 -30.87
N GLY A 98 -0.77 -4.65 -30.31
CA GLY A 98 -1.24 -3.34 -30.79
C GLY A 98 -0.49 -2.82 -32.02
N ASN A 99 0.70 -3.31 -32.28
CA ASN A 99 1.59 -2.83 -33.36
C ASN A 99 1.47 -3.60 -34.68
N SER A 100 0.88 -4.78 -34.65
CA SER A 100 0.78 -5.65 -35.85
C SER A 100 -0.17 -5.14 -36.95
N SER A 101 -0.79 -3.97 -36.76
CA SER A 101 -1.64 -3.35 -37.79
C SER A 101 -0.92 -2.32 -38.67
N THR A 102 0.35 -1.98 -38.39
CA THR A 102 1.19 -1.08 -39.24
C THR A 102 2.66 -1.38 -39.00
N ALA A 103 3.25 -2.36 -39.70
CA ALA A 103 4.70 -2.45 -39.76
C ALA A 103 5.16 -3.03 -41.09
N GLU A 104 5.61 -2.17 -41.97
CA GLU A 104 6.66 -2.51 -42.94
C GLU A 104 8.00 -2.59 -42.18
N VAL A 105 8.74 -3.66 -42.47
CA VAL A 105 10.02 -3.99 -41.87
C VAL A 105 11.10 -3.03 -42.34
N SER A 106 11.80 -2.36 -41.44
CA SER A 106 13.15 -1.81 -41.71
C SER A 106 14.13 -2.30 -40.65
N SER A 107 15.05 -3.14 -41.09
CA SER A 107 16.20 -3.65 -40.36
C SER A 107 17.29 -2.55 -40.22
N GLY A 108 17.74 -2.25 -39.01
CA GLY A 108 18.87 -1.37 -38.73
C GLY A 108 19.57 -1.79 -37.45
N SER A 109 20.76 -2.34 -37.60
CA SER A 109 21.70 -2.71 -36.54
C SER A 109 22.40 -1.47 -35.94
N GLY A 110 22.47 -1.37 -34.63
CA GLY A 110 23.25 -0.37 -33.91
C GLY A 110 23.62 -0.82 -32.50
N ILE A 111 24.91 -0.93 -32.27
CA ILE A 111 25.58 -1.40 -31.05
C ILE A 111 25.83 -0.22 -30.11
N GLY A 112 25.59 -0.41 -28.81
CA GLY A 112 26.41 0.17 -27.74
C GLY A 112 25.79 1.24 -26.85
N GLY A 113 25.80 1.02 -25.52
CA GLY A 113 25.85 2.07 -24.50
C GLY A 113 24.88 1.96 -23.33
N SER A 114 25.35 1.42 -22.26
CA SER A 114 25.03 1.57 -20.82
C SER A 114 23.68 2.09 -20.33
N ALA A 115 23.02 1.23 -19.56
CA ALA A 115 22.24 1.41 -18.31
C ALA A 115 21.26 2.57 -18.21
N GLY A 116 20.04 2.29 -18.65
CA GLY A 116 18.79 2.97 -18.38
C GLY A 116 17.71 2.22 -19.14
N ASN A 117 17.23 1.10 -18.62
CA ASN A 117 16.28 0.25 -19.35
C ASN A 117 14.86 0.83 -19.32
N SER A 118 14.60 1.92 -20.02
CA SER A 118 13.26 2.35 -20.41
C SER A 118 13.00 1.87 -21.83
N SER A 119 12.13 0.88 -22.01
CA SER A 119 11.61 0.54 -23.33
C SER A 119 10.44 1.48 -23.66
N THR A 120 10.65 2.44 -24.55
CA THR A 120 9.57 3.23 -25.16
C THR A 120 8.72 2.30 -26.00
N GLY A 121 7.44 2.20 -25.69
CA GLY A 121 6.52 1.31 -26.38
C GLY A 121 5.61 2.06 -27.33
N SER A 122 5.29 1.46 -28.47
CA SER A 122 4.31 1.98 -29.40
C SER A 122 2.87 1.88 -28.88
N SER A 123 2.01 2.75 -29.39
CA SER A 123 0.69 3.02 -28.83
C SER A 123 -0.36 2.01 -29.27
N ARG A 124 -1.21 1.57 -28.33
CA ARG A 124 -2.53 1.01 -28.65
C ARG A 124 -3.58 2.10 -28.48
N ASN A 125 -4.30 2.43 -29.55
CA ASN A 125 -5.30 3.51 -29.56
C ASN A 125 -4.77 4.90 -29.14
N GLY A 126 -3.53 5.27 -29.51
CA GLY A 126 -2.96 6.59 -29.28
C GLY A 126 -2.55 6.89 -27.83
N PHE A 127 -2.51 5.90 -26.93
CA PHE A 127 -2.03 6.06 -25.57
C PHE A 127 -0.71 5.29 -25.36
N GLU A 128 0.32 6.01 -24.90
CA GLU A 128 1.66 5.46 -24.65
C GLU A 128 1.97 5.40 -23.16
N PHE A 129 2.71 4.38 -22.74
CA PHE A 129 3.25 4.27 -21.40
C PHE A 129 4.62 3.59 -21.39
N GLU A 130 5.43 3.95 -20.44
CA GLU A 130 6.76 3.38 -20.20
C GLU A 130 6.68 2.25 -19.17
N ILE A 131 7.54 1.22 -19.34
CA ILE A 131 7.79 0.20 -18.32
C ILE A 131 9.08 0.59 -17.60
N PHE A 132 9.01 0.83 -16.30
CA PHE A 132 10.17 1.10 -15.46
C PHE A 132 10.48 -0.11 -14.58
N LYS A 133 11.63 -0.75 -14.85
CA LYS A 133 12.05 -1.97 -14.13
C LYS A 133 12.80 -1.59 -12.86
N LEU A 134 12.14 -1.71 -11.71
CA LEU A 134 12.70 -1.45 -10.38
C LEU A 134 13.61 -2.58 -9.90
N GLY A 135 14.61 -2.23 -9.10
CA GLY A 135 15.38 -3.18 -8.31
C GLY A 135 14.52 -3.94 -7.29
N ASN A 136 14.99 -5.12 -6.86
CA ASN A 136 14.29 -5.92 -5.84
C ASN A 136 14.76 -5.54 -4.43
N PHE A 137 14.37 -4.34 -3.99
CA PHE A 137 14.68 -3.83 -2.66
C PHE A 137 13.42 -3.38 -1.91
N TYR A 138 13.53 -3.20 -0.61
CA TYR A 138 12.49 -2.64 0.25
C TYR A 138 12.93 -1.28 0.80
N PRO A 139 12.09 -0.25 0.79
CA PRO A 139 10.70 -0.19 0.33
C PRO A 139 10.57 0.44 -1.08
N ALA A 140 10.87 -0.27 -2.16
CA ALA A 140 10.79 0.23 -3.54
C ALA A 140 9.38 0.77 -3.90
N GLY A 141 8.33 0.27 -3.26
CA GLY A 141 6.94 0.70 -3.45
C GLY A 141 6.51 1.85 -2.55
N ASP A 142 7.38 2.38 -1.68
CA ASP A 142 7.07 3.63 -0.98
C ASP A 142 6.90 4.78 -1.97
N GLU A 143 5.86 5.58 -1.80
CA GLU A 143 5.45 6.58 -2.78
C GLU A 143 6.55 7.59 -3.11
N GLN A 144 7.32 8.06 -2.11
CA GLN A 144 8.40 9.04 -2.33
C GLN A 144 9.68 8.40 -2.86
N VAL A 145 9.99 7.17 -2.43
CA VAL A 145 11.09 6.39 -3.01
C VAL A 145 10.82 6.13 -4.48
N LEU A 146 9.60 5.70 -4.80
CA LEU A 146 9.19 5.40 -6.17
C LEU A 146 9.25 6.64 -7.08
N VAL A 147 8.79 7.80 -6.60
CA VAL A 147 8.90 9.07 -7.33
C VAL A 147 10.36 9.38 -7.64
N TYR A 148 11.26 9.24 -6.66
CA TYR A 148 12.69 9.46 -6.89
C TYR A 148 13.28 8.48 -7.91
N GLU A 149 13.00 7.17 -7.78
CA GLU A 149 13.48 6.16 -8.74
C GLU A 149 13.06 6.46 -10.18
N VAL A 150 11.80 6.86 -10.38
CA VAL A 150 11.22 7.08 -11.72
C VAL A 150 11.57 8.44 -12.31
N THR A 151 11.70 9.47 -11.47
CA THR A 151 11.82 10.87 -11.96
C THR A 151 13.12 11.56 -11.59
N GLY A 152 13.89 11.02 -10.65
CA GLY A 152 15.04 11.69 -10.03
C GLY A 152 14.67 12.86 -9.09
N LYS A 153 13.38 13.19 -8.95
CA LYS A 153 12.91 14.29 -8.10
C LYS A 153 12.65 13.81 -6.69
N ILE A 154 13.03 14.61 -5.70
CA ILE A 154 12.77 14.33 -4.29
C ILE A 154 11.54 15.09 -3.85
N VAL A 155 10.56 14.39 -3.26
CA VAL A 155 9.39 15.02 -2.66
C VAL A 155 9.84 15.82 -1.42
N PRO A 156 9.43 17.10 -1.27
CA PRO A 156 9.77 17.92 -0.11
C PRO A 156 9.40 17.28 1.23
N GLU A 157 10.06 17.70 2.31
CA GLU A 157 9.68 17.30 3.67
C GLU A 157 8.22 17.67 3.96
N GLY A 158 7.47 16.74 4.57
CA GLY A 158 6.04 16.92 4.81
C GLY A 158 5.17 17.02 3.55
N GLY A 159 5.78 16.90 2.37
CA GLY A 159 5.12 17.04 1.08
C GLY A 159 4.55 15.73 0.52
N ILE A 160 3.88 15.88 -0.62
CA ILE A 160 3.29 14.78 -1.38
C ILE A 160 3.82 14.80 -2.84
N PRO A 161 3.75 13.71 -3.60
CA PRO A 161 4.23 13.62 -4.99
C PRO A 161 3.74 14.72 -5.92
N LEU A 162 2.54 15.23 -5.69
CA LEU A 162 1.97 16.35 -6.46
C LEU A 162 2.89 17.59 -6.49
N MET A 163 3.63 17.85 -5.41
CA MET A 163 4.55 19.00 -5.30
C MET A 163 5.72 18.94 -6.27
N VAL A 164 6.01 17.75 -6.81
CA VAL A 164 7.06 17.54 -7.82
C VAL A 164 6.51 17.17 -9.19
N GLY A 165 5.20 17.39 -9.39
CA GLY A 165 4.50 17.16 -10.67
C GLY A 165 4.21 15.69 -10.95
N ALA A 166 4.02 14.87 -9.92
CA ALA A 166 3.72 13.46 -10.05
C ALA A 166 2.47 13.03 -9.26
N VAL A 167 1.73 12.07 -9.81
CA VAL A 167 0.70 11.30 -9.09
C VAL A 167 1.08 9.83 -9.12
N VAL A 168 1.02 9.18 -7.97
CA VAL A 168 1.28 7.74 -7.84
C VAL A 168 -0.03 7.02 -7.58
N THR A 169 -0.31 5.94 -8.30
CA THR A 169 -1.51 5.11 -8.13
C THR A 169 -1.17 3.63 -8.13
N ASN A 170 -2.00 2.81 -7.49
CA ASN A 170 -1.79 1.37 -7.40
C ASN A 170 -2.52 0.63 -8.53
N VAL A 171 -2.05 -0.55 -8.91
CA VAL A 171 -2.63 -1.43 -9.96
C VAL A 171 -4.10 -1.73 -9.73
N GLU A 172 -4.48 -2.15 -8.51
CA GLU A 172 -5.87 -2.50 -8.20
C GLU A 172 -6.78 -1.27 -8.19
N THR A 173 -6.25 -0.09 -7.87
CA THR A 173 -7.00 1.17 -8.00
C THR A 173 -7.39 1.43 -9.46
N LEU A 174 -6.48 1.19 -10.39
CA LEU A 174 -6.74 1.34 -11.83
C LEU A 174 -7.76 0.30 -12.34
N LEU A 175 -7.67 -0.94 -11.87
CA LEU A 175 -8.67 -1.96 -12.15
C LEU A 175 -10.06 -1.52 -11.68
N ASN A 176 -10.15 -0.93 -10.49
CA ASN A 176 -11.40 -0.39 -9.95
C ASN A 176 -11.91 0.81 -10.76
N ILE A 177 -11.03 1.67 -11.28
CA ILE A 177 -11.43 2.78 -12.18
C ILE A 177 -12.03 2.23 -13.46
N SER A 178 -11.39 1.26 -14.13
CA SER A 178 -11.95 0.61 -15.31
C SER A 178 -13.31 0.00 -15.01
N ASN A 179 -13.45 -0.77 -13.93
CA ASN A 179 -14.73 -1.37 -13.54
C ASN A 179 -15.82 -0.31 -13.27
N ALA A 180 -15.47 0.84 -12.70
CA ALA A 180 -16.41 1.92 -12.42
C ALA A 180 -16.95 2.57 -13.70
N MET A 181 -16.12 2.73 -14.74
CA MET A 181 -16.58 3.23 -16.04
C MET A 181 -17.60 2.29 -16.69
N HIS A 182 -17.59 1.00 -16.32
CA HIS A 182 -18.58 -0.02 -16.72
C HIS A 182 -19.71 -0.19 -15.66
N GLY A 183 -19.91 0.78 -14.77
CA GLY A 183 -21.04 0.81 -13.83
C GLY A 183 -20.86 -0.01 -12.55
N SER A 184 -19.66 -0.49 -12.25
CA SER A 184 -19.40 -1.30 -11.05
C SER A 184 -18.82 -0.48 -9.91
N SER A 185 -19.44 -0.48 -8.74
CA SER A 185 -18.88 0.08 -7.50
C SER A 185 -17.83 -0.85 -6.88
N VAL A 186 -17.00 -0.31 -5.96
CA VAL A 186 -16.01 -1.12 -5.22
C VAL A 186 -16.73 -1.97 -4.17
N VAL A 187 -17.05 -3.19 -4.55
CA VAL A 187 -17.75 -4.19 -3.74
C VAL A 187 -16.94 -5.48 -3.51
N THR A 188 -15.81 -5.63 -4.20
CA THR A 188 -14.89 -6.76 -4.03
C THR A 188 -13.49 -6.30 -3.74
N LYS A 189 -12.66 -7.18 -3.21
CA LYS A 189 -11.26 -6.95 -2.86
C LYS A 189 -10.43 -8.20 -3.13
N PHE A 190 -9.24 -8.01 -3.72
CA PHE A 190 -8.25 -9.07 -3.84
C PHE A 190 -7.40 -9.13 -2.57
N VAL A 191 -7.32 -10.30 -1.96
CA VAL A 191 -6.63 -10.51 -0.67
C VAL A 191 -5.77 -11.76 -0.73
N THR A 192 -4.47 -11.62 -0.49
CA THR A 192 -3.57 -12.76 -0.29
C THR A 192 -3.70 -13.27 1.14
N VAL A 193 -3.94 -14.57 1.32
CA VAL A 193 -3.84 -15.26 2.61
C VAL A 193 -2.60 -16.12 2.59
N ASN A 194 -1.69 -15.93 3.56
CA ASN A 194 -0.38 -16.58 3.58
C ASN A 194 0.13 -16.80 5.03
N GLY A 195 1.24 -17.52 5.17
CA GLY A 195 1.83 -17.89 6.45
C GLY A 195 1.40 -19.28 6.90
N GLU A 196 1.11 -19.46 8.18
CA GLU A 196 0.74 -20.74 8.81
C GLU A 196 -0.73 -21.12 8.50
N VAL A 197 -1.03 -21.29 7.20
CA VAL A 197 -2.31 -21.81 6.69
C VAL A 197 -2.04 -23.02 5.77
N ALA A 198 -3.01 -23.94 5.68
CA ALA A 198 -2.81 -25.18 4.97
C ALA A 198 -2.60 -24.98 3.45
N ASN A 199 -3.34 -24.07 2.83
CA ASN A 199 -3.30 -23.81 1.40
C ASN A 199 -3.26 -22.29 1.12
N PRO A 200 -2.07 -21.64 1.15
CA PRO A 200 -1.94 -20.22 0.86
C PRO A 200 -2.47 -19.86 -0.52
N ALA A 201 -3.28 -18.80 -0.63
CA ALA A 201 -3.91 -18.39 -1.87
C ALA A 201 -4.26 -16.89 -1.89
N THR A 202 -4.58 -16.37 -3.07
CA THR A 202 -5.17 -15.05 -3.23
C THR A 202 -6.63 -15.22 -3.68
N PHE A 203 -7.54 -14.50 -3.05
CA PHE A 203 -8.97 -14.54 -3.34
C PHE A 203 -9.50 -13.20 -3.78
N GLU A 204 -10.48 -13.18 -4.66
CA GLU A 204 -11.37 -12.04 -4.83
C GLU A 204 -12.62 -12.29 -3.96
N VAL A 205 -12.84 -11.45 -2.95
CA VAL A 205 -13.94 -11.58 -2.00
C VAL A 205 -14.76 -10.30 -1.87
N PRO A 206 -16.03 -10.39 -1.48
CA PRO A 206 -16.83 -9.22 -1.12
C PRO A 206 -16.13 -8.40 -0.02
N VAL A 207 -16.13 -7.06 -0.13
CA VAL A 207 -15.72 -6.18 0.96
C VAL A 207 -16.57 -6.46 2.19
N GLY A 208 -15.98 -6.56 3.36
CA GLY A 208 -16.67 -6.93 4.60
C GLY A 208 -16.74 -8.43 4.88
N THR A 209 -16.16 -9.28 4.02
CA THR A 209 -16.04 -10.72 4.30
C THR A 209 -15.27 -10.93 5.61
N PRO A 210 -15.78 -11.74 6.55
CA PRO A 210 -15.06 -12.09 7.77
C PRO A 210 -13.71 -12.74 7.48
N VAL A 211 -12.64 -12.35 8.17
CA VAL A 211 -11.30 -12.96 8.00
C VAL A 211 -11.34 -14.45 8.25
N LYS A 212 -12.11 -14.91 9.23
CA LYS A 212 -12.30 -16.33 9.53
C LYS A 212 -12.71 -17.14 8.30
N ALA A 213 -13.62 -16.61 7.46
CA ALA A 213 -14.04 -17.31 6.23
C ALA A 213 -12.90 -17.48 5.21
N LEU A 214 -11.97 -16.53 5.14
CA LEU A 214 -10.78 -16.64 4.29
C LEU A 214 -9.81 -17.69 4.81
N LEU A 215 -9.59 -17.72 6.13
CA LEU A 215 -8.73 -18.71 6.79
C LEU A 215 -9.29 -20.13 6.63
N GLU A 216 -10.60 -20.31 6.76
CA GLU A 216 -11.29 -21.57 6.50
C GLU A 216 -11.17 -22.01 5.02
N ALA A 217 -11.29 -21.06 4.07
CA ALA A 217 -11.11 -21.33 2.64
C ALA A 217 -9.67 -21.76 2.30
N CYS A 218 -8.68 -21.36 3.09
CA CYS A 218 -7.30 -21.83 3.01
C CYS A 218 -7.06 -23.20 3.70
N GLY A 219 -8.11 -23.89 4.15
CA GLY A 219 -7.99 -25.18 4.86
C GLY A 219 -7.66 -25.04 6.36
N GLY A 220 -7.77 -23.85 6.90
CA GLY A 220 -7.51 -23.58 8.30
C GLY A 220 -6.06 -23.21 8.62
N ILE A 221 -5.82 -22.86 9.88
CA ILE A 221 -4.51 -22.51 10.45
C ILE A 221 -3.80 -23.80 10.87
N THR A 222 -2.50 -23.89 10.61
CA THR A 222 -1.70 -25.11 10.81
C THR A 222 -1.04 -25.22 12.19
N ILE A 223 -1.05 -24.15 12.98
CA ILE A 223 -0.44 -24.09 14.31
C ILE A 223 -1.44 -23.57 15.36
N SER A 224 -1.19 -23.81 16.64
CA SER A 224 -2.08 -23.42 17.73
C SER A 224 -1.76 -22.05 18.35
N ASP A 225 -0.49 -21.65 18.37
CA ASP A 225 -0.06 -20.36 18.94
C ASP A 225 0.37 -19.41 17.80
N TYR A 226 -0.52 -18.55 17.41
CA TYR A 226 -0.37 -17.65 16.27
C TYR A 226 -0.92 -16.26 16.55
N ARG A 227 -0.60 -15.35 15.64
CA ARG A 227 -1.24 -14.03 15.52
C ARG A 227 -1.55 -13.76 14.05
N VAL A 228 -2.59 -12.95 13.83
CA VAL A 228 -3.05 -12.59 12.49
C VAL A 228 -2.78 -11.11 12.21
N LEU A 229 -2.30 -10.83 11.00
CA LEU A 229 -2.03 -9.48 10.52
C LEU A 229 -2.94 -9.11 9.35
N ASP A 230 -3.48 -7.89 9.33
CA ASP A 230 -3.98 -7.21 8.13
C ASP A 230 -2.81 -6.44 7.51
N GLY A 231 -2.32 -6.92 6.36
CA GLY A 231 -1.16 -6.37 5.65
C GLY A 231 0.09 -7.26 5.74
N GLY A 232 1.23 -6.73 5.30
CA GLY A 232 2.50 -7.45 5.26
C GLY A 232 3.23 -7.52 6.61
N PRO A 233 4.34 -8.27 6.69
CA PRO A 233 5.09 -8.42 7.92
C PRO A 233 5.69 -7.09 8.41
N MET A 234 6.05 -6.18 7.50
CA MET A 234 6.66 -4.91 7.84
C MET A 234 5.62 -3.91 8.38
N MET A 235 4.59 -3.59 7.61
CA MET A 235 3.64 -2.52 7.92
C MET A 235 2.28 -3.02 8.43
N GLY A 236 1.98 -4.31 8.33
CA GLY A 236 0.70 -4.90 8.74
C GLY A 236 0.39 -4.70 10.23
N LYS A 237 -0.90 -4.69 10.55
CA LYS A 237 -1.43 -4.48 11.91
C LYS A 237 -1.98 -5.78 12.46
N LEU A 238 -1.78 -6.01 13.76
CA LEU A 238 -2.43 -7.12 14.47
C LEU A 238 -3.95 -6.96 14.44
N ILE A 239 -4.64 -8.04 14.17
CA ILE A 239 -6.10 -8.10 14.18
C ILE A 239 -6.59 -9.32 14.98
N ASP A 240 -7.83 -9.24 15.44
CA ASP A 240 -8.60 -10.37 15.94
C ASP A 240 -9.41 -10.95 14.79
N GLU A 241 -9.01 -12.10 14.28
CA GLU A 241 -9.61 -12.78 13.13
C GLU A 241 -11.06 -13.18 13.34
N THR A 242 -11.50 -13.29 14.59
CA THR A 242 -12.88 -13.69 14.92
C THR A 242 -13.87 -12.55 14.70
N SER A 243 -13.43 -11.30 14.82
CA SER A 243 -14.26 -10.09 14.75
C SER A 243 -13.92 -9.19 13.56
N TYR A 244 -12.78 -9.41 12.90
CA TYR A 244 -12.28 -8.56 11.82
C TYR A 244 -12.83 -8.97 10.45
N ALA A 245 -13.10 -7.98 9.61
CA ALA A 245 -13.57 -8.17 8.24
C ALA A 245 -12.71 -7.40 7.24
N ILE A 246 -12.69 -7.87 6.00
CA ILE A 246 -11.92 -7.32 4.88
C ILE A 246 -12.39 -5.90 4.54
N LYS A 247 -11.45 -4.97 4.47
CA LYS A 247 -11.67 -3.58 4.04
C LYS A 247 -11.24 -3.36 2.60
N LYS A 248 -11.64 -2.25 1.99
CA LYS A 248 -11.14 -1.80 0.67
C LYS A 248 -9.61 -1.65 0.63
N THR A 249 -8.96 -1.50 1.79
CA THR A 249 -7.52 -1.31 1.94
C THR A 249 -6.75 -2.57 2.30
N THR A 250 -7.43 -3.65 2.70
CA THR A 250 -6.79 -4.93 3.05
C THR A 250 -6.15 -5.58 1.81
N LYS A 251 -4.85 -5.80 1.84
CA LYS A 251 -4.09 -6.47 0.76
C LYS A 251 -3.79 -7.92 1.06
N SER A 252 -3.59 -8.23 2.33
CA SER A 252 -3.27 -9.59 2.77
C SER A 252 -3.73 -9.85 4.20
N ILE A 253 -3.95 -11.12 4.50
CA ILE A 253 -4.11 -11.66 5.83
C ILE A 253 -2.96 -12.64 6.03
N LEU A 254 -2.10 -12.36 7.00
CA LEU A 254 -0.95 -13.22 7.30
C LEU A 254 -1.11 -13.86 8.68
N VAL A 255 -0.87 -15.16 8.74
CA VAL A 255 -0.85 -15.93 9.99
C VAL A 255 0.60 -16.25 10.31
N LEU A 256 1.10 -15.75 11.43
CA LEU A 256 2.49 -15.96 11.87
C LEU A 256 2.54 -16.55 13.28
N PRO A 257 3.57 -17.33 13.62
CA PRO A 257 3.78 -17.80 14.99
C PRO A 257 3.85 -16.64 15.97
N ALA A 258 3.27 -16.81 17.15
CA ALA A 258 3.21 -15.77 18.19
C ALA A 258 4.60 -15.35 18.70
N ASP A 259 5.57 -16.24 18.62
CA ASP A 259 6.97 -16.05 18.99
C ASP A 259 7.88 -15.56 17.84
N SER A 260 7.30 -15.30 16.64
CA SER A 260 8.09 -14.75 15.53
C SER A 260 8.56 -13.33 15.82
N ILE A 261 9.74 -12.96 15.33
CA ILE A 261 10.33 -11.62 15.48
C ILE A 261 9.35 -10.52 15.04
N VAL A 262 8.58 -10.77 13.99
CA VAL A 262 7.57 -9.83 13.47
C VAL A 262 6.50 -9.56 14.52
N ILE A 263 5.97 -10.59 15.14
CA ILE A 263 4.90 -10.49 16.15
C ILE A 263 5.45 -9.92 17.45
N GLU A 264 6.63 -10.37 17.92
CA GLU A 264 7.25 -9.83 19.12
C GLU A 264 7.39 -8.31 19.09
N HIS A 265 7.82 -7.74 17.96
CA HIS A 265 7.93 -6.30 17.80
C HIS A 265 6.56 -5.60 17.83
N LYS A 266 5.53 -6.21 17.25
CA LYS A 266 4.18 -5.61 17.18
C LYS A 266 3.43 -5.64 18.53
N VAL A 267 3.72 -6.62 19.40
CA VAL A 267 3.10 -6.73 20.73
C VAL A 267 3.91 -6.01 21.83
N ARG A 268 5.14 -5.59 21.53
CA ARG A 268 6.02 -4.94 22.51
C ARG A 268 5.46 -3.60 22.96
N SER A 269 5.25 -3.46 24.27
CA SER A 269 4.79 -2.20 24.86
C SER A 269 5.85 -1.09 24.72
N ILE A 270 5.40 0.17 24.63
CA ILE A 270 6.30 1.34 24.55
C ILE A 270 7.24 1.40 25.77
N GLY A 271 6.73 1.10 26.98
CA GLY A 271 7.57 1.07 28.20
C GLY A 271 8.71 0.05 28.11
N ASN A 272 8.44 -1.14 27.54
CA ASN A 272 9.48 -2.14 27.28
C ASN A 272 10.44 -1.70 26.17
N ALA A 273 9.93 -1.07 25.11
CA ALA A 273 10.76 -0.53 24.02
C ALA A 273 11.77 0.50 24.56
N VAL A 274 11.32 1.44 25.41
CA VAL A 274 12.19 2.44 26.05
C VAL A 274 13.23 1.77 26.97
N LYS A 275 12.81 0.88 27.87
CA LYS A 275 13.75 0.17 28.78
C LYS A 275 14.84 -0.61 28.02
N ARG A 276 14.45 -1.30 26.94
CA ARG A 276 15.42 -2.02 26.10
C ARG A 276 16.38 -1.04 25.41
N ALA A 277 15.87 0.09 24.87
CA ALA A 277 16.71 1.11 24.25
C ALA A 277 17.75 1.66 25.25
N GLN A 278 17.34 1.92 26.50
CA GLN A 278 18.22 2.35 27.58
C GLN A 278 19.30 1.33 27.92
N ALA A 279 18.96 0.03 27.92
CA ALA A 279 19.85 -1.03 28.35
C ALA A 279 20.89 -1.44 27.28
N ILE A 280 20.51 -1.48 26.00
CA ILE A 280 21.32 -2.18 24.98
C ILE A 280 21.53 -1.40 23.67
N CYS A 281 21.13 -0.14 23.55
CA CYS A 281 21.40 0.62 22.33
C CYS A 281 22.90 0.84 22.13
N LEU A 282 23.42 0.32 21.00
CA LEU A 282 24.84 0.43 20.64
C LEU A 282 25.22 1.77 19.99
N SER A 283 24.27 2.67 19.77
CA SER A 283 24.49 3.94 19.04
C SER A 283 25.18 3.77 17.67
N CYS A 284 24.98 2.63 17.01
CA CYS A 284 25.66 2.25 15.77
C CYS A 284 25.17 2.99 14.53
N ARG A 285 24.07 3.76 14.64
CA ARG A 285 23.47 4.57 13.58
C ARG A 285 22.82 3.77 12.40
N MET A 286 22.86 2.46 12.39
CA MET A 286 22.28 1.63 11.29
C MET A 286 20.81 1.95 11.01
N CYS A 287 20.02 2.30 12.03
CA CYS A 287 18.62 2.69 11.89
C CYS A 287 18.41 3.96 11.05
N THR A 288 19.36 4.91 11.07
CA THR A 288 19.38 6.11 10.22
C THR A 288 19.99 5.80 8.86
N ASP A 289 21.11 5.11 8.82
CA ASP A 289 21.85 4.85 7.58
C ASP A 289 21.08 4.02 6.56
N LEU A 290 20.09 3.22 6.98
CA LEU A 290 19.18 2.47 6.10
C LEU A 290 17.78 3.09 6.00
N CYS A 291 17.53 4.24 6.64
CA CYS A 291 16.23 4.90 6.59
C CYS A 291 15.98 5.48 5.19
N PRO A 292 14.89 5.08 4.47
CA PRO A 292 14.64 5.54 3.11
C PRO A 292 14.40 7.05 3.03
N ARG A 293 13.83 7.66 4.08
CA ARG A 293 13.63 9.12 4.14
C ARG A 293 14.96 9.86 4.31
N TYR A 294 15.79 9.41 5.25
CA TYR A 294 17.15 9.95 5.41
C TYR A 294 17.96 9.84 4.10
N LEU A 295 17.90 8.69 3.45
CA LEU A 295 18.60 8.45 2.19
C LEU A 295 18.11 9.34 1.03
N LEU A 296 16.89 9.86 1.09
CA LEU A 296 16.37 10.89 0.19
C LEU A 296 16.74 12.31 0.63
N GLY A 297 17.51 12.47 1.71
CA GLY A 297 17.97 13.77 2.22
C GLY A 297 17.00 14.46 3.18
N HIS A 298 15.96 13.75 3.67
CA HIS A 298 15.09 14.29 4.72
C HIS A 298 15.80 14.32 6.06
N ASN A 299 15.52 15.32 6.89
CA ASN A 299 16.05 15.45 8.25
C ASN A 299 15.33 14.49 9.22
N LEU A 300 15.47 13.20 8.96
CA LEU A 300 14.93 12.14 9.80
C LEU A 300 16.05 11.26 10.35
N PHE A 301 16.28 11.34 11.66
CA PHE A 301 17.40 10.73 12.36
C PHE A 301 16.96 9.74 13.43
N PRO A 302 16.59 8.49 13.07
CA PRO A 302 16.22 7.46 14.04
C PRO A 302 17.24 7.24 15.15
N ASP A 303 18.55 7.35 14.86
CA ASP A 303 19.61 7.17 15.85
C ASP A 303 19.63 8.27 16.91
N GLU A 304 19.29 9.50 16.58
CA GLU A 304 19.22 10.60 17.57
C GLU A 304 18.09 10.38 18.57
N MET A 305 16.92 9.96 18.09
CA MET A 305 15.82 9.56 18.96
C MET A 305 16.23 8.38 19.86
N MET A 306 16.88 7.35 19.31
CA MET A 306 17.32 6.19 20.11
C MET A 306 18.37 6.54 21.16
N LYS A 307 19.31 7.45 20.84
CA LYS A 307 20.29 7.98 21.81
C LYS A 307 19.61 8.74 22.95
N LYS A 308 18.56 9.52 22.64
CA LYS A 308 17.83 10.24 23.68
C LYS A 308 17.07 9.29 24.61
N MET A 309 16.47 8.21 24.05
CA MET A 309 15.86 7.17 24.88
C MET A 309 16.86 6.55 25.86
N TYR A 310 18.11 6.38 25.45
CA TYR A 310 19.19 5.89 26.31
C TYR A 310 19.44 6.81 27.52
N THR A 311 19.33 8.13 27.38
CA THR A 311 19.68 9.11 28.43
C THR A 311 18.58 9.40 29.45
N GLY A 312 17.34 8.90 29.30
CA GLY A 312 16.28 9.14 30.27
C GLY A 312 14.85 9.11 29.72
N GLN A 313 13.91 9.63 30.52
CA GLN A 313 12.51 9.77 30.12
C GLN A 313 12.35 10.90 29.11
N LEU A 314 11.42 10.73 28.15
CA LEU A 314 10.98 11.80 27.27
C LEU A 314 10.23 12.86 28.10
N SER A 315 10.81 14.05 28.21
CA SER A 315 10.09 15.23 28.70
C SER A 315 9.23 15.82 27.56
N ASP A 316 8.31 16.70 27.91
CA ASP A 316 7.50 17.41 26.94
C ASP A 316 8.35 18.22 25.95
N SER A 317 9.43 18.83 26.42
CA SER A 317 10.39 19.56 25.57
C SER A 317 11.23 18.64 24.68
N ASP A 318 11.37 17.36 25.03
CA ASP A 318 12.04 16.38 24.19
C ASP A 318 11.12 15.90 23.07
N LEU A 319 9.82 15.73 23.35
CA LEU A 319 8.85 15.39 22.32
C LEU A 319 8.84 16.40 21.17
N GLU A 320 8.87 17.70 21.49
CA GLU A 320 8.94 18.77 20.49
C GLU A 320 10.21 18.72 19.62
N LYS A 321 11.34 18.30 20.17
CA LYS A 321 12.59 18.12 19.42
C LYS A 321 12.58 16.95 18.46
N PHE A 322 11.65 16.00 18.64
CA PHE A 322 11.46 14.83 17.78
C PHE A 322 10.29 14.98 16.81
N ASP A 323 9.87 16.21 16.52
CA ASP A 323 8.84 16.51 15.52
C ASP A 323 9.18 15.97 14.12
N PHE A 324 10.47 15.71 13.83
CA PHE A 324 10.91 14.99 12.63
C PHE A 324 10.32 13.57 12.53
N ALA A 325 9.71 13.03 13.60
CA ALA A 325 8.92 11.81 13.54
C ALA A 325 7.80 11.88 12.48
N TYR A 326 7.27 13.09 12.20
CA TYR A 326 6.29 13.30 11.12
C TYR A 326 6.82 12.94 9.72
N LEU A 327 8.13 12.94 9.51
CA LEU A 327 8.75 12.55 8.24
C LEU A 327 8.83 11.03 8.04
N CYS A 328 8.59 10.24 9.10
CA CYS A 328 8.66 8.79 9.04
C CYS A 328 7.52 8.19 8.21
N CYS A 329 7.85 7.34 7.23
CA CYS A 329 6.89 6.60 6.39
C CYS A 329 6.42 5.27 6.97
N ASP A 330 6.77 4.96 8.21
CA ASP A 330 6.36 3.75 8.92
C ASP A 330 6.79 2.43 8.27
N CYS A 331 7.84 2.43 7.44
CA CYS A 331 8.28 1.24 6.69
C CYS A 331 8.87 0.12 7.54
N GLY A 332 9.24 0.36 8.80
CA GLY A 332 9.74 -0.65 9.73
C GLY A 332 11.20 -1.07 9.58
N LEU A 333 11.96 -0.57 8.57
CA LEU A 333 13.37 -0.97 8.37
C LEU A 333 14.24 -0.72 9.58
N CYS A 334 14.12 0.43 10.24
CA CYS A 334 14.92 0.80 11.41
C CYS A 334 14.73 -0.14 12.60
N GLU A 335 13.60 -0.83 12.66
CA GLU A 335 13.19 -1.74 13.73
C GLU A 335 13.47 -3.20 13.36
N LEU A 336 12.85 -3.68 12.28
CA LEU A 336 12.80 -5.10 11.93
C LEU A 336 14.04 -5.58 11.16
N TYR A 337 14.84 -4.67 10.58
CA TYR A 337 16.00 -5.05 9.78
C TYR A 337 17.31 -4.43 10.26
N SER A 338 17.34 -3.11 10.46
CA SER A 338 18.58 -2.37 10.70
C SER A 338 19.14 -2.56 12.11
N CYS A 339 18.26 -2.76 13.10
CA CYS A 339 18.69 -2.89 14.48
C CYS A 339 19.23 -4.29 14.79
N VAL A 340 20.52 -4.38 15.07
CA VAL A 340 21.19 -5.66 15.37
C VAL A 340 20.86 -6.21 16.77
N VAL A 341 20.26 -5.38 17.62
CA VAL A 341 19.83 -5.73 18.99
C VAL A 341 18.31 -5.61 19.18
N ASP A 342 17.56 -5.64 18.09
CA ASP A 342 16.10 -5.73 18.03
C ASP A 342 15.36 -4.67 18.85
N LEU A 343 15.75 -3.38 18.69
CA LEU A 343 15.08 -2.25 19.31
C LEU A 343 13.93 -1.72 18.45
N SER A 344 12.91 -1.16 19.10
CA SER A 344 11.65 -0.76 18.49
C SER A 344 11.63 0.71 18.07
N ALA A 345 12.53 1.12 17.18
CA ALA A 345 12.66 2.51 16.75
C ALA A 345 11.39 3.05 16.05
N ARG A 346 10.78 2.26 15.18
CA ARG A 346 9.52 2.61 14.50
C ARG A 346 8.37 2.80 15.49
N SER A 347 8.23 1.87 16.45
CA SER A 347 7.18 1.94 17.47
C SER A 347 7.31 3.21 18.32
N LEU A 348 8.53 3.63 18.63
CA LEU A 348 8.79 4.89 19.34
C LEU A 348 8.44 6.10 18.46
N PHE A 349 8.73 6.10 17.16
CA PHE A 349 8.28 7.17 16.26
C PHE A 349 6.76 7.30 16.21
N ASN A 350 6.04 6.18 16.14
CA ASN A 350 4.59 6.19 16.13
C ASN A 350 4.02 6.71 17.45
N TYR A 351 4.64 6.34 18.57
CA TYR A 351 4.29 6.89 19.88
C TYR A 351 4.50 8.41 19.93
N ILE A 352 5.67 8.92 19.47
CA ILE A 352 5.96 10.35 19.45
C ILE A 352 4.97 11.11 18.58
N LYS A 353 4.66 10.62 17.37
CA LYS A 353 3.63 11.22 16.51
C LYS A 353 2.28 11.35 17.23
N ALA A 354 1.83 10.26 17.85
CA ALA A 354 0.55 10.27 18.58
C ALA A 354 0.53 11.26 19.75
N GLU A 355 1.65 11.40 20.48
CA GLU A 355 1.74 12.39 21.56
C GLU A 355 1.79 13.84 21.04
N LEU A 356 2.50 14.10 19.93
CA LEU A 356 2.52 15.41 19.27
C LEU A 356 1.12 15.79 18.76
N GLU A 357 0.40 14.86 18.15
CA GLU A 357 -0.99 15.05 17.68
C GLU A 357 -1.95 15.37 18.83
N LYS A 358 -1.85 14.65 19.96
CA LYS A 358 -2.63 14.95 21.18
C LYS A 358 -2.39 16.36 21.72
N LYS A 359 -1.17 16.87 21.59
CA LYS A 359 -0.79 18.24 21.96
C LYS A 359 -1.19 19.28 20.91
N GLY A 360 -1.77 18.87 19.76
CA GLY A 360 -2.12 19.76 18.67
C GLY A 360 -0.92 20.30 17.89
N ILE A 361 0.29 19.74 18.08
CA ILE A 361 1.51 20.12 17.37
C ILE A 361 1.43 19.54 15.96
N LYS A 362 1.46 20.40 14.96
CA LYS A 362 1.42 20.02 13.55
C LYS A 362 2.83 19.80 13.02
N ASN A 363 2.94 19.03 11.92
CA ASN A 363 4.21 18.85 11.21
C ASN A 363 4.77 20.21 10.74
N PRO A 364 5.92 20.67 11.25
CA PRO A 364 6.54 21.94 10.85
C PRO A 364 7.44 21.81 9.62
N HIS A 365 7.77 20.57 9.20
CA HIS A 365 8.76 20.31 8.17
C HIS A 365 8.22 20.63 6.79
N ASN A 366 8.95 21.47 6.05
CA ASN A 366 8.58 21.93 4.72
C ASN A 366 9.78 22.22 3.82
N ARG A 367 10.97 21.71 4.15
CA ARG A 367 12.20 21.93 3.40
C ARG A 367 12.06 21.37 1.98
N LYS A 368 12.33 22.22 0.98
CA LYS A 368 12.13 21.91 -0.45
C LYS A 368 13.42 21.52 -1.17
N GLU A 369 14.53 22.14 -0.80
CA GLU A 369 15.84 21.87 -1.40
C GLU A 369 16.47 20.67 -0.70
N LEU A 370 16.36 19.53 -1.32
CA LEU A 370 16.83 18.24 -0.82
C LEU A 370 17.80 17.61 -1.82
N LYS A 371 18.82 16.94 -1.30
CA LYS A 371 19.75 16.14 -2.08
C LYS A 371 19.83 14.74 -1.48
N ALA A 372 19.67 13.71 -2.30
CA ALA A 372 19.85 12.34 -1.86
C ALA A 372 21.26 12.13 -1.29
N ILE A 373 21.35 11.28 -0.27
CA ILE A 373 22.63 10.95 0.38
C ILE A 373 23.52 10.21 -0.65
N GLU A 374 24.77 10.57 -0.66
CA GLU A 374 25.79 9.93 -1.48
C GLU A 374 25.85 8.42 -1.19
N PHE A 375 26.02 7.61 -2.22
CA PHE A 375 25.99 6.14 -2.16
C PHE A 375 24.68 5.53 -1.63
N ARG A 376 23.52 6.25 -1.79
CA ARG A 376 22.21 5.75 -1.42
C ARG A 376 21.90 4.38 -2.03
N GLU A 377 22.28 4.16 -3.28
CA GLU A 377 22.05 2.91 -4.03
C GLU A 377 22.67 1.68 -3.35
N TYR A 378 23.80 1.84 -2.66
CA TYR A 378 24.48 0.76 -1.93
C TYR A 378 23.84 0.45 -0.56
N ARG A 379 22.90 1.30 -0.11
CA ARG A 379 22.17 1.15 1.16
C ARG A 379 20.76 0.60 0.98
N SER A 380 20.41 0.22 -0.24
CA SER A 380 19.14 -0.46 -0.53
C SER A 380 19.12 -1.84 0.09
N VAL A 381 18.03 -2.18 0.80
CA VAL A 381 17.87 -3.47 1.47
C VAL A 381 17.24 -4.47 0.51
N PRO A 382 17.96 -5.52 0.06
CA PRO A 382 17.39 -6.55 -0.80
C PRO A 382 16.23 -7.29 -0.10
N VAL A 383 15.11 -7.49 -0.80
CA VAL A 383 13.92 -8.16 -0.24
C VAL A 383 14.27 -9.56 0.28
N SER A 384 15.10 -10.32 -0.43
CA SER A 384 15.50 -11.67 0.02
C SER A 384 16.30 -11.69 1.34
N ARG A 385 17.07 -10.63 1.62
CA ARG A 385 17.74 -10.49 2.93
C ARG A 385 16.76 -10.09 4.02
N LEU A 386 15.80 -9.24 3.68
CA LEU A 386 14.73 -8.87 4.59
C LEU A 386 13.88 -10.09 4.98
N GLU A 387 13.44 -10.89 4.00
CA GLU A 387 12.67 -12.11 4.22
C GLU A 387 13.39 -13.08 5.16
N LYS A 388 14.69 -13.30 4.96
CA LYS A 388 15.53 -14.14 5.86
C LYS A 388 15.66 -13.53 7.26
N ARG A 389 15.86 -12.23 7.38
CA ARG A 389 15.94 -11.54 8.68
C ARG A 389 14.64 -11.66 9.48
N LEU A 390 13.51 -11.67 8.78
CA LEU A 390 12.16 -11.80 9.37
C LEU A 390 11.75 -13.28 9.56
N GLU A 391 12.57 -14.23 9.08
CA GLU A 391 12.27 -15.67 9.09
C GLU A 391 10.97 -16.02 8.34
N VAL A 392 10.62 -15.22 7.31
CA VAL A 392 9.43 -15.43 6.51
C VAL A 392 9.69 -15.99 5.12
N ASP A 393 10.95 -16.20 4.75
CA ASP A 393 11.35 -16.78 3.46
C ASP A 393 10.80 -18.21 3.26
N ARG A 394 10.54 -18.97 4.33
CA ARG A 394 9.85 -20.27 4.29
C ARG A 394 8.41 -20.20 3.79
N TYR A 395 7.77 -19.01 3.83
CA TYR A 395 6.42 -18.77 3.33
C TYR A 395 6.39 -18.16 1.93
N ASP A 396 7.54 -18.02 1.24
CA ASP A 396 7.60 -17.50 -0.14
C ASP A 396 7.03 -18.54 -1.12
N SER A 397 5.73 -18.84 -0.93
CA SER A 397 4.96 -19.72 -1.77
C SER A 397 4.24 -18.93 -2.86
N LYS A 398 4.00 -19.56 -4.00
CA LYS A 398 3.06 -19.04 -4.98
C LYS A 398 1.67 -19.04 -4.33
N THR A 399 1.04 -17.87 -4.21
CA THR A 399 -0.33 -17.72 -3.71
C THR A 399 -1.24 -17.36 -4.90
N PRO A 400 -1.62 -18.32 -5.77
CA PRO A 400 -2.35 -18.01 -6.99
C PRO A 400 -3.72 -17.43 -6.68
N ILE A 401 -4.23 -16.56 -7.58
CA ILE A 401 -5.63 -16.14 -7.52
C ILE A 401 -6.49 -17.36 -7.87
N VAL A 402 -7.28 -17.80 -6.90
CA VAL A 402 -8.22 -18.92 -7.04
C VAL A 402 -9.66 -18.47 -6.74
N PRO A 403 -10.67 -19.18 -7.24
CA PRO A 403 -12.06 -18.93 -6.87
C PRO A 403 -12.25 -19.05 -5.35
N PHE A 404 -12.98 -18.12 -4.75
CA PHE A 404 -13.35 -18.20 -3.35
C PHE A 404 -14.51 -19.19 -3.20
N ASN A 405 -14.24 -20.35 -2.65
CA ASN A 405 -15.25 -21.42 -2.46
C ASN A 405 -15.99 -21.33 -1.12
N GLY A 406 -15.65 -20.32 -0.28
CA GLY A 406 -16.36 -20.08 0.99
C GLY A 406 -17.73 -19.43 0.78
N SER A 407 -18.64 -19.67 1.70
CA SER A 407 -19.93 -18.96 1.71
C SER A 407 -19.82 -17.64 2.45
N VAL A 408 -20.18 -16.53 1.80
CA VAL A 408 -20.32 -15.23 2.47
C VAL A 408 -21.82 -14.99 2.67
N ASN A 409 -22.31 -15.32 3.87
CA ASN A 409 -23.70 -15.10 4.26
C ASN A 409 -23.90 -13.77 5.02
N GLU A 410 -22.80 -13.20 5.49
CA GLU A 410 -22.78 -11.96 6.24
C GLU A 410 -21.54 -11.13 5.83
N VAL A 411 -21.69 -9.81 5.76
CA VAL A 411 -20.59 -8.88 5.60
C VAL A 411 -20.65 -7.79 6.67
N LYS A 412 -19.46 -7.40 7.18
CA LYS A 412 -19.29 -6.29 8.11
C LYS A 412 -18.59 -5.14 7.40
N LEU A 413 -19.34 -4.11 7.07
CA LEU A 413 -18.85 -2.95 6.32
C LEU A 413 -18.46 -1.83 7.30
N TYR A 414 -17.16 -1.62 7.50
CA TYR A 414 -16.69 -0.53 8.33
C TYR A 414 -16.99 0.82 7.70
N LEU A 415 -17.39 1.81 8.52
CA LEU A 415 -17.64 3.18 8.08
C LEU A 415 -16.34 3.95 7.82
N SER A 416 -15.20 3.47 8.33
CA SER A 416 -13.85 3.97 8.07
C SER A 416 -13.04 2.96 7.24
N GLN A 417 -13.13 3.06 5.91
CA GLN A 417 -12.34 2.24 4.98
C GLN A 417 -11.44 3.09 4.08
N HIS A 418 -11.21 4.34 4.46
CA HIS A 418 -10.50 5.35 3.68
C HIS A 418 -9.89 6.40 4.60
N LEU A 419 -8.99 7.20 4.04
CA LEU A 419 -8.48 8.38 4.72
C LEU A 419 -9.54 9.49 4.66
N GLY A 420 -9.85 10.09 5.81
CA GLY A 420 -10.83 11.17 5.92
C GLY A 420 -11.88 10.92 6.99
N ALA A 421 -13.05 11.53 6.83
CA ALA A 421 -14.15 11.43 7.77
C ALA A 421 -14.88 10.08 7.67
N LEU A 422 -15.39 9.58 8.79
CA LEU A 422 -16.30 8.42 8.83
C LEU A 422 -17.50 8.66 7.92
N CYS A 423 -17.92 7.64 7.18
CA CYS A 423 -19.17 7.69 6.43
C CYS A 423 -20.38 7.71 7.37
N ILE A 424 -21.42 8.40 6.93
CA ILE A 424 -22.72 8.40 7.58
C ILE A 424 -23.58 7.29 6.97
N PRO A 425 -24.14 6.35 7.75
CA PRO A 425 -25.07 5.37 7.24
C PRO A 425 -26.30 6.04 6.60
N VAL A 426 -26.69 5.59 5.42
CA VAL A 426 -27.89 6.07 4.68
C VAL A 426 -29.00 5.02 4.63
N VAL A 427 -28.83 3.93 5.38
CA VAL A 427 -29.77 2.81 5.53
C VAL A 427 -30.14 2.64 7.01
N LYS A 428 -31.19 1.89 7.27
CA LYS A 428 -31.66 1.54 8.64
C LYS A 428 -31.67 0.04 8.85
N LYS A 429 -31.63 -0.40 10.11
CA LYS A 429 -31.83 -1.80 10.48
C LYS A 429 -33.18 -2.30 9.93
N GLY A 430 -33.16 -3.42 9.25
CA GLY A 430 -34.29 -4.02 8.57
C GLY A 430 -34.40 -3.69 7.08
N ASP A 431 -33.67 -2.71 6.58
CA ASP A 431 -33.70 -2.37 5.15
C ASP A 431 -33.12 -3.51 4.31
N ARG A 432 -33.77 -3.79 3.17
CA ARG A 432 -33.21 -4.64 2.12
C ARG A 432 -32.31 -3.82 1.21
N VAL A 433 -31.12 -4.33 0.95
CA VAL A 433 -30.12 -3.66 0.11
C VAL A 433 -29.66 -4.61 -0.99
N ALA A 434 -29.40 -4.06 -2.17
CA ALA A 434 -28.80 -4.77 -3.28
C ALA A 434 -27.27 -4.59 -3.29
N LYS A 435 -26.55 -5.57 -3.83
CA LYS A 435 -25.11 -5.43 -4.11
C LYS A 435 -24.85 -4.20 -4.99
N GLY A 436 -23.91 -3.36 -4.59
CA GLY A 436 -23.58 -2.09 -5.26
C GLY A 436 -24.42 -0.89 -4.79
N GLN A 437 -25.45 -1.08 -3.97
CA GLN A 437 -26.22 0.02 -3.39
C GLN A 437 -25.36 0.78 -2.36
N VAL A 438 -25.43 2.12 -2.37
CA VAL A 438 -24.77 2.96 -1.36
C VAL A 438 -25.42 2.72 0.00
N VAL A 439 -24.62 2.41 1.01
CA VAL A 439 -25.06 2.21 2.40
C VAL A 439 -24.38 3.17 3.38
N GLY A 440 -23.28 3.82 2.96
CA GLY A 440 -22.59 4.87 3.71
C GLY A 440 -22.18 6.02 2.78
N GLU A 441 -22.58 7.24 3.15
CA GLU A 441 -22.32 8.47 2.38
C GLU A 441 -21.22 9.31 3.04
N ILE A 442 -20.51 10.08 2.23
CA ILE A 442 -19.47 11.00 2.71
C ILE A 442 -20.17 12.21 3.39
N PRO A 443 -19.77 12.62 4.61
CA PRO A 443 -20.28 13.86 5.20
C PRO A 443 -20.00 15.06 4.30
N GLU A 444 -20.95 15.98 4.22
CA GLU A 444 -20.85 17.15 3.33
C GLU A 444 -19.56 17.95 3.59
N GLY A 445 -18.86 18.33 2.53
CA GLY A 445 -17.61 19.09 2.58
C GLY A 445 -16.42 18.36 3.20
N LYS A 446 -16.53 17.05 3.50
CA LYS A 446 -15.42 16.25 4.08
C LYS A 446 -14.74 15.38 3.04
N LEU A 447 -13.48 15.07 3.31
CA LEU A 447 -12.72 14.04 2.58
C LEU A 447 -13.29 12.66 2.95
N GLY A 448 -13.53 11.80 1.96
CA GLY A 448 -14.03 10.45 2.20
C GLY A 448 -14.31 9.68 0.91
N ALA A 449 -14.82 8.46 1.03
CA ALA A 449 -15.26 7.63 -0.10
C ALA A 449 -16.51 6.84 0.28
N LYS A 450 -17.52 6.82 -0.59
CA LYS A 450 -18.79 6.10 -0.38
C LYS A 450 -18.57 4.62 -0.07
N ILE A 451 -19.47 4.04 0.72
CA ILE A 451 -19.49 2.62 1.05
C ILE A 451 -20.72 1.99 0.40
N HIS A 452 -20.51 0.85 -0.25
CA HIS A 452 -21.55 0.11 -0.95
C HIS A 452 -21.77 -1.25 -0.31
N SER A 453 -23.00 -1.74 -0.36
CA SER A 453 -23.27 -3.13 -0.02
C SER A 453 -22.50 -4.04 -0.97
N SER A 454 -21.77 -4.99 -0.43
CA SER A 454 -20.99 -5.95 -1.21
C SER A 454 -21.76 -7.24 -1.53
N ILE A 455 -22.92 -7.42 -0.92
CA ILE A 455 -23.85 -8.54 -1.16
C ILE A 455 -25.29 -8.02 -1.19
N ASP A 456 -26.20 -8.81 -1.78
CA ASP A 456 -27.64 -8.64 -1.57
C ASP A 456 -28.02 -9.13 -0.19
N GLY A 457 -28.88 -8.43 0.55
CA GLY A 457 -29.25 -8.87 1.89
C GLY A 457 -30.09 -7.87 2.67
N VAL A 458 -30.18 -8.11 3.98
CA VAL A 458 -30.90 -7.26 4.93
C VAL A 458 -29.90 -6.66 5.93
N VAL A 459 -30.04 -5.39 6.21
CA VAL A 459 -29.26 -4.71 7.25
C VAL A 459 -29.71 -5.19 8.62
N THR A 460 -28.84 -5.91 9.34
CA THR A 460 -29.18 -6.50 10.64
C THR A 460 -28.66 -5.69 11.82
N GLU A 461 -27.57 -4.94 11.62
CA GLU A 461 -26.97 -4.10 12.65
C GLU A 461 -26.34 -2.84 12.04
N ILE A 462 -26.43 -1.73 12.77
CA ILE A 462 -25.75 -0.48 12.47
C ILE A 462 -25.28 0.13 13.79
N ASN A 463 -24.03 0.57 13.82
CA ASN A 463 -23.49 1.37 14.91
C ASN A 463 -22.55 2.46 14.36
N ASN A 464 -21.79 3.14 15.21
CA ASN A 464 -20.89 4.22 14.82
C ASN A 464 -19.61 3.76 14.07
N GLU A 465 -19.38 2.45 13.94
CA GLU A 465 -18.16 1.89 13.35
C GLU A 465 -18.44 1.09 12.10
N TYR A 466 -19.58 0.39 12.03
CA TYR A 466 -19.88 -0.53 10.93
C TYR A 466 -21.37 -0.77 10.68
N ILE A 467 -21.66 -1.38 9.54
CA ILE A 467 -22.97 -1.90 9.13
C ILE A 467 -22.81 -3.40 8.88
N ILE A 468 -23.71 -4.24 9.42
CA ILE A 468 -23.79 -5.67 9.13
C ILE A 468 -24.97 -5.94 8.19
N ILE A 469 -24.67 -6.66 7.10
CA ILE A 469 -25.66 -7.08 6.11
C ILE A 469 -25.63 -8.61 6.02
N LYS A 470 -26.80 -9.25 6.10
CA LYS A 470 -26.96 -10.71 5.95
C LYS A 470 -27.83 -11.04 4.74
N LYS A 471 -27.48 -12.12 4.04
CA LYS A 471 -28.32 -12.68 2.96
C LYS A 471 -29.68 -13.13 3.47
#